data_c4bc088e4afc692dea397da8cf2e587b
#
_entry.id   c4bc088e4afc692dea397da8cf2e587b
#
_cell.length_a   1.000
_cell.length_b   1.000
_cell.length_c   1.000
_cell.angle_alpha   90.00
_cell.angle_beta   90.00
_cell.angle_gamma   90.00
#
_symmetry.space_group_name_H-M   'P 1'
#
loop_
_entity.id
_entity.type
_entity.pdbx_description
1 polymer ?
#
loop_
_entity_poly.entity_id
_entity_poly.type
_entity_poly.pdbx_seq_one_letter_code
_entity_poly.pdbx_strand_id
1 'polypeptide(L)'
;MAVELSDPISIRLPRDVLAAVEQVAKASDRSRSWILVRALRRYLATEGADILAVVEGRAQIAAGDAHEMDDVLDEVERIIRAPADLV
;
A
#
# COMPACT_ATOMS: atom_id res chain seq x y z
N MET A 1 -8.10 22.66 -4.81
CA MET A 1 -6.99 22.32 -3.92
C MET A 1 -5.91 21.61 -4.73
N ALA A 2 -4.71 22.12 -4.71
CA ALA A 2 -3.63 21.53 -5.48
C ALA A 2 -3.13 20.26 -4.80
N VAL A 3 -2.99 19.18 -5.57
CA VAL A 3 -2.36 17.96 -5.10
C VAL A 3 -0.94 17.94 -5.65
N GLU A 4 0.03 17.91 -4.75
CA GLU A 4 1.42 17.81 -5.14
C GLU A 4 1.71 16.38 -5.56
N LEU A 5 2.17 16.21 -6.80
CA LEU A 5 2.47 14.90 -7.35
C LEU A 5 3.94 14.55 -7.12
N SER A 6 4.19 13.28 -6.85
CA SER A 6 5.55 12.76 -6.76
C SER A 6 6.18 12.69 -8.15
N ASP A 7 7.49 12.41 -8.18
CA ASP A 7 8.12 12.00 -9.42
C ASP A 7 7.47 10.71 -9.92
N PRO A 8 7.47 10.47 -11.24
CA PRO A 8 6.89 9.24 -11.78
C PRO A 8 7.56 8.00 -11.19
N ILE A 9 6.74 7.00 -10.89
CA ILE A 9 7.22 5.69 -10.49
C ILE A 9 6.77 4.67 -11.52
N SER A 10 7.59 3.65 -11.73
CA SER A 10 7.26 2.57 -12.66
C SER A 10 6.85 1.34 -11.88
N ILE A 11 5.79 0.70 -12.33
CA ILE A 11 5.31 -0.53 -11.72
C ILE A 11 4.80 -1.47 -12.81
N ARG A 12 5.09 -2.74 -12.66
CA ARG A 12 4.53 -3.78 -13.52
C ARG A 12 3.42 -4.49 -12.75
N LEU A 13 2.27 -4.61 -13.39
CA LEU A 13 1.13 -5.30 -12.82
C LEU A 13 0.99 -6.67 -13.46
N PRO A 14 0.48 -7.68 -12.72
CA PRO A 14 0.03 -8.90 -13.36
C PRO A 14 -0.95 -8.58 -14.48
N ARG A 15 -0.91 -9.35 -15.55
CA ARG A 15 -1.75 -9.08 -16.74
C ARG A 15 -3.22 -9.05 -16.43
N ASP A 16 -3.68 -9.96 -15.59
CA ASP A 16 -5.09 -10.04 -15.19
C ASP A 16 -5.50 -8.81 -14.39
N VAL A 17 -4.63 -8.32 -13.51
CA VAL A 17 -4.89 -7.12 -12.73
C VAL A 17 -4.96 -5.89 -13.63
N LEU A 18 -4.01 -5.77 -14.55
CA LEU A 18 -4.01 -4.65 -15.49
C LEU A 18 -5.27 -4.65 -16.36
N ALA A 19 -5.66 -5.82 -16.86
CA ALA A 19 -6.88 -5.96 -17.67
C ALA A 19 -8.11 -5.52 -16.88
N ALA A 20 -8.22 -5.94 -15.62
CA ALA A 20 -9.34 -5.56 -14.76
C ALA A 20 -9.35 -4.05 -14.49
N VAL A 21 -8.18 -3.48 -14.23
CA VAL A 21 -8.05 -2.03 -14.03
C VAL A 21 -8.51 -1.27 -15.26
N GLU A 22 -8.09 -1.72 -16.44
CA GLU A 22 -8.49 -1.06 -17.69
C GLU A 22 -10.00 -1.15 -17.93
N GLN A 23 -10.62 -2.29 -17.60
CA GLN A 23 -12.07 -2.44 -17.71
C GLN A 23 -12.81 -1.49 -16.77
N VAL A 24 -12.36 -1.40 -15.53
CA VAL A 24 -12.98 -0.49 -14.55
C VAL A 24 -12.79 0.96 -14.97
N ALA A 25 -11.60 1.31 -15.42
CA ALA A 25 -11.32 2.67 -15.88
C ALA A 25 -12.24 3.06 -17.04
N LYS A 26 -12.38 2.17 -18.01
CA LYS A 26 -13.24 2.40 -19.16
C LYS A 26 -14.70 2.52 -18.75
N ALA A 27 -15.17 1.61 -17.90
CA ALA A 27 -16.57 1.60 -17.45
C ALA A 27 -16.93 2.83 -16.63
N SER A 28 -15.97 3.37 -15.87
CA SER A 28 -16.17 4.55 -15.03
C SER A 28 -15.74 5.86 -15.69
N ASP A 29 -15.28 5.79 -16.94
CA ASP A 29 -14.78 6.95 -17.69
C ASP A 29 -13.67 7.67 -16.93
N ARG A 30 -12.72 6.90 -16.41
CA ARG A 30 -11.56 7.39 -15.66
C ARG A 30 -10.28 6.84 -16.25
N SER A 31 -9.15 7.48 -15.92
CA SER A 31 -7.85 6.98 -16.34
C SER A 31 -7.40 5.81 -15.48
N ARG A 32 -6.48 5.01 -16.00
CA ARG A 32 -5.85 3.93 -15.22
C ARG A 32 -5.17 4.51 -13.98
N SER A 33 -4.49 5.64 -14.14
CA SER A 33 -3.81 6.31 -13.03
C SER A 33 -4.79 6.70 -11.94
N TRP A 34 -5.96 7.21 -12.32
CA TRP A 34 -6.99 7.57 -11.35
C TRP A 34 -7.45 6.35 -10.54
N ILE A 35 -7.68 5.23 -11.22
CA ILE A 35 -8.08 3.97 -10.56
C ILE A 35 -6.99 3.49 -9.61
N LEU A 36 -5.74 3.51 -10.06
CA LEU A 36 -4.62 3.04 -9.26
C LEU A 36 -4.41 3.91 -8.02
N VAL A 37 -4.46 5.22 -8.16
CA VAL A 37 -4.31 6.12 -7.01
C VAL A 37 -5.46 5.94 -6.02
N ARG A 38 -6.68 5.79 -6.52
CA ARG A 38 -7.83 5.54 -5.67
C ARG A 38 -7.69 4.22 -4.90
N ALA A 39 -7.25 3.17 -5.58
CA ALA A 39 -7.03 1.88 -4.93
C ALA A 39 -5.96 1.95 -3.86
N LEU A 40 -4.86 2.66 -4.13
CA LEU A 40 -3.78 2.85 -3.18
C LEU A 40 -4.22 3.68 -1.98
N ARG A 41 -4.96 4.74 -2.19
CA ARG A 41 -5.50 5.55 -1.09
C ARG A 41 -6.41 4.70 -0.19
N ARG A 42 -7.22 3.87 -0.81
CA ARG A 42 -8.11 2.98 -0.07
C ARG A 42 -7.35 1.94 0.74
N TYR A 43 -6.30 1.36 0.14
CA TYR A 43 -5.42 0.43 0.84
C TYR A 43 -4.76 1.11 2.03
N LEU A 44 -4.22 2.31 1.83
CA LEU A 44 -3.54 3.06 2.89
C LEU A 44 -4.49 3.52 4.00
N ALA A 45 -5.77 3.66 3.69
CA ALA A 45 -6.78 4.01 4.69
C ALA A 45 -7.25 2.79 5.50
N THR A 46 -6.98 1.58 5.04
CA THR A 46 -7.37 0.33 5.68
C THR A 46 -6.14 -0.46 6.16
N GLU A 47 -5.71 -1.47 5.40
CA GLU A 47 -4.59 -2.32 5.79
C GLU A 47 -3.30 -1.52 5.99
N GLY A 48 -3.02 -0.58 5.10
CA GLY A 48 -1.83 0.25 5.21
C GLY A 48 -1.83 1.09 6.47
N ALA A 49 -2.99 1.59 6.88
CA ALA A 49 -3.12 2.36 8.11
C ALA A 49 -2.78 1.50 9.33
N ASP A 50 -3.22 0.26 9.35
CA ASP A 50 -2.92 -0.68 10.43
C ASP A 50 -1.42 -0.97 10.51
N ILE A 51 -0.80 -1.18 9.36
CA ILE A 51 0.64 -1.43 9.27
C ILE A 51 1.43 -0.21 9.77
N LEU A 52 1.07 0.98 9.32
CA LEU A 52 1.74 2.21 9.73
C LEU A 52 1.56 2.47 11.22
N ALA A 53 0.39 2.15 11.77
CA ALA A 53 0.13 2.29 13.20
C ALA A 53 1.05 1.39 14.02
N VAL A 54 1.32 0.17 13.55
CA VAL A 54 2.25 -0.73 14.22
C VAL A 54 3.67 -0.18 14.19
N VAL A 55 4.11 0.32 13.05
CA VAL A 55 5.44 0.93 12.91
C VAL A 55 5.59 2.13 13.82
N GLU A 56 4.57 2.99 13.87
CA GLU A 56 4.57 4.17 14.74
C GLU A 56 4.53 3.76 16.21
N GLY A 57 3.71 2.76 16.55
CA GLY A 57 3.65 2.21 17.90
C GLY A 57 4.98 1.68 18.37
N ARG A 58 5.74 1.03 17.49
CA ARG A 58 7.09 0.58 17.82
C ARG A 58 8.01 1.76 18.15
N ALA A 59 7.94 2.82 17.35
CA ALA A 59 8.75 4.00 17.57
C ALA A 59 8.47 4.62 18.95
N GLN A 60 7.20 4.60 19.38
CA GLN A 60 6.81 5.11 20.69
C GLN A 60 7.24 4.20 21.83
N ILE A 61 7.26 2.89 21.61
CA ILE A 61 7.59 1.88 22.61
C ILE A 61 9.09 1.58 22.64
N ALA A 62 9.84 2.06 21.67
CA ALA A 62 11.27 1.79 21.55
C ALA A 62 12.08 2.18 22.80
N ALA A 63 11.55 3.06 23.63
CA ALA A 63 12.15 3.44 24.91
C ALA A 63 11.83 2.45 26.03
N GLY A 64 10.92 1.49 25.79
CA GLY A 64 10.49 0.51 26.77
C GLY A 64 10.76 -0.92 26.32
N ASP A 65 9.95 -1.86 26.80
CA ASP A 65 10.04 -3.26 26.41
C ASP A 65 9.28 -3.51 25.11
N ALA A 66 10.01 -3.86 24.06
CA ALA A 66 9.46 -3.99 22.72
C ALA A 66 9.54 -5.41 22.16
N HIS A 67 9.76 -6.43 22.99
CA HIS A 67 9.93 -7.79 22.50
C HIS A 67 8.77 -8.29 21.64
N GLU A 68 7.54 -8.08 22.11
CA GLU A 68 6.36 -8.50 21.35
C GLU A 68 6.19 -7.69 20.07
N MET A 69 6.59 -6.45 20.11
CA MET A 69 6.50 -5.57 18.93
C MET A 69 7.49 -5.95 17.86
N ASP A 70 8.65 -6.51 18.21
CA ASP A 70 9.60 -7.00 17.24
C ASP A 70 9.00 -8.13 16.40
N ASP A 71 8.29 -9.05 17.04
CA ASP A 71 7.61 -10.14 16.35
C ASP A 71 6.53 -9.61 15.41
N VAL A 72 5.76 -8.64 15.86
CA VAL A 72 4.72 -8.01 15.03
C VAL A 72 5.35 -7.31 13.84
N LEU A 73 6.48 -6.65 14.03
CA LEU A 73 7.16 -5.95 12.94
C LEU A 73 7.75 -6.90 11.91
N ASP A 74 8.27 -8.03 12.33
CA ASP A 74 8.73 -9.06 11.40
C ASP A 74 7.57 -9.51 10.52
N GLU A 75 6.40 -9.66 11.11
CA GLU A 75 5.19 -10.01 10.39
C GLU A 75 4.76 -8.92 9.42
N VAL A 76 4.82 -7.67 9.84
CA VAL A 76 4.51 -6.51 8.99
C VAL A 76 5.48 -6.45 7.83
N GLU A 77 6.77 -6.63 8.05
CA GLU A 77 7.76 -6.65 7.00
C GLU A 77 7.48 -7.76 5.98
N ARG A 78 7.05 -8.92 6.46
CA ARG A 78 6.65 -10.02 5.60
C ARG A 78 5.47 -9.64 4.72
N ILE A 79 4.48 -8.97 5.29
CA ILE A 79 3.31 -8.50 4.55
C ILE A 79 3.73 -7.49 3.49
N ILE A 80 4.62 -6.56 3.83
CA ILE A 80 5.10 -5.55 2.89
C ILE A 80 5.86 -6.18 1.73
N ARG A 81 6.59 -7.26 1.97
CA ARG A 81 7.35 -7.96 0.93
C ARG A 81 6.50 -8.92 0.11
N ALA A 82 5.42 -9.45 0.69
CA ALA A 82 4.57 -10.42 0.04
C ALA A 82 4.06 -9.98 -1.34
N PRO A 83 3.65 -8.73 -1.56
CA PRO A 83 3.19 -8.31 -2.87
C PRO A 83 4.22 -8.49 -3.99
N ALA A 84 5.50 -8.45 -3.67
CA ALA A 84 6.55 -8.68 -4.67
C ALA A 84 6.51 -10.11 -5.20
N ASP A 85 6.09 -11.05 -4.39
CA ASP A 85 6.00 -12.45 -4.78
C ASP A 85 4.79 -12.74 -5.66
N LEU A 86 3.79 -11.86 -5.63
CA LEU A 86 2.59 -12.01 -6.42
C LEU A 86 2.74 -11.50 -7.85
N VAL A 87 3.78 -10.78 -8.11
CA VAL A 87 4.11 -10.22 -9.39
C VAL A 87 5.12 -11.09 -10.11
#